data_c3b75176bbb0f4d15d441daebd9e17b9
#
_entry.id   c3b75176bbb0f4d15d441daebd9e17b9
#
_cell.length_a   1.000
_cell.length_b   1.000
_cell.length_c   1.000
_cell.angle_alpha   90.00
_cell.angle_beta   90.00
_cell.angle_gamma   90.00
#
_symmetry.space_group_name_H-M   'P 1'
#
loop_
_entity.id
_entity.type
_entity.pdbx_description
1 polymer ?
#
loop_
_entity_poly.entity_id
_entity_poly.type
_entity_poly.pdbx_seq_one_letter_code
_entity_poly.pdbx_strand_id
1 'polypeptide(L)'
;MRSEKLLIHHYICPFDRYLSLTMFIGIDDTDSERGLCTTYLAAVLMERLAPWGEICGLPRLIRLNPCVRYKTRGNAALAFSLDSEQPDMVKRVALQTLLELSDLSGANTNPGLVIAEEVTERMKAFYCSAVREILSIDAARSLLDEEGIWYRGFKKGRGLIGALAAVGAELPDWTYELIAYRQPGRWGTPRFIDHSTVWEADRLTYPLTWDTVDHHNRRVVFAPHSADPVLFGIRGSDPTAIRRAFEAIRSEPVDRYVLYQTNQGTDAHILPGEIGRVSESQSYRLHGFVAGPARAIPGGHLFFTL
;
A
#
# COMPACT_ATOMS: atom_id res chain seq x y z
N MET A 1 3.28 -30.61 8.27
CA MET A 1 2.73 -29.69 9.28
C MET A 1 3.15 -28.29 8.87
N ARG A 2 2.22 -27.49 8.31
CA ARG A 2 2.48 -26.10 7.96
C ARG A 2 2.45 -25.30 9.27
N SER A 3 3.54 -24.61 9.61
CA SER A 3 3.57 -23.64 10.70
C SER A 3 2.75 -22.42 10.25
N GLU A 4 1.48 -22.42 10.60
CA GLU A 4 0.56 -21.30 10.36
C GLU A 4 0.86 -20.19 11.36
N LYS A 5 1.67 -19.21 10.96
CA LYS A 5 1.64 -17.91 11.61
C LYS A 5 0.56 -17.08 10.92
N LEU A 6 -0.67 -17.32 11.34
CA LEU A 6 -1.87 -16.61 10.87
C LEU A 6 -1.93 -15.26 11.58
N LEU A 7 -1.58 -14.16 10.90
CA LEU A 7 -1.88 -12.79 11.33
C LEU A 7 -3.26 -12.37 10.82
N ILE A 8 -4.29 -13.13 11.18
CA ILE A 8 -5.69 -12.68 11.07
C ILE A 8 -6.34 -12.95 12.42
N HIS A 9 -6.20 -12.02 13.32
CA HIS A 9 -7.10 -11.94 14.45
C HIS A 9 -8.32 -11.12 14.03
N HIS A 10 -9.50 -11.68 14.25
CA HIS A 10 -10.75 -10.93 14.25
C HIS A 10 -10.71 -10.06 15.50
N TYR A 11 -10.30 -8.79 15.35
CA TYR A 11 -10.30 -7.85 16.46
C TYR A 11 -11.69 -7.21 16.56
N ILE A 12 -12.50 -7.77 17.45
CA ILE A 12 -13.58 -7.03 18.09
C ILE A 12 -12.92 -6.38 19.31
N CYS A 13 -12.70 -5.07 19.24
CA CYS A 13 -12.18 -4.31 20.36
C CYS A 13 -13.17 -4.39 21.53
N PRO A 14 -12.85 -5.01 22.69
CA PRO A 14 -13.71 -4.92 23.86
C PRO A 14 -13.60 -3.53 24.44
N PHE A 15 -14.72 -2.85 24.58
CA PHE A 15 -14.89 -1.59 25.29
C PHE A 15 -14.64 -1.83 26.78
N ASP A 16 -13.39 -1.72 27.24
CA ASP A 16 -13.00 -1.43 28.64
C ASP A 16 -11.47 -1.43 28.76
N ARG A 17 -10.80 -0.36 28.32
CA ARG A 17 -9.39 -0.10 28.68
C ARG A 17 -9.20 1.37 28.97
N TYR A 18 -9.14 1.70 30.27
CA TYR A 18 -9.05 3.07 30.78
C TYR A 18 -7.69 3.77 30.59
N LEU A 19 -6.69 3.18 29.89
CA LEU A 19 -5.33 3.76 29.75
C LEU A 19 -4.61 3.49 28.43
N SER A 20 -5.20 2.82 27.45
CA SER A 20 -4.52 2.60 26.17
C SER A 20 -4.74 3.78 25.23
N LEU A 21 -3.65 4.22 24.59
CA LEU A 21 -3.66 5.25 23.56
C LEU A 21 -3.62 4.61 22.19
N THR A 22 -4.59 4.92 21.33
CA THR A 22 -4.55 4.52 19.93
C THR A 22 -3.51 5.36 19.20
N MET A 23 -2.55 4.70 18.59
CA MET A 23 -1.50 5.31 17.77
C MET A 23 -1.68 4.93 16.30
N PHE A 24 -1.63 5.91 15.42
CA PHE A 24 -1.66 5.73 13.96
C PHE A 24 -0.24 5.83 13.42
N ILE A 25 0.26 4.74 12.85
CA ILE A 25 1.65 4.61 12.41
C ILE A 25 1.68 4.56 10.89
N GLY A 26 2.35 5.51 10.26
CA GLY A 26 2.53 5.61 8.81
C GLY A 26 3.98 5.46 8.40
N ILE A 27 4.25 4.72 7.31
CA ILE A 27 5.59 4.51 6.74
C ILE A 27 5.53 4.56 5.22
N ASP A 28 6.59 5.13 4.61
CA ASP A 28 6.75 5.15 3.16
C ASP A 28 8.22 5.29 2.74
N ASP A 29 8.48 5.04 1.44
CA ASP A 29 9.74 5.26 0.72
C ASP A 29 10.95 4.52 1.32
N THR A 30 10.72 3.29 1.80
CA THR A 30 11.77 2.41 2.35
C THR A 30 12.34 1.43 1.32
N ASP A 31 11.75 1.38 0.14
CA ASP A 31 12.13 0.51 -0.97
C ASP A 31 13.53 0.85 -1.49
N SER A 32 14.26 -0.17 -1.97
CA SER A 32 15.53 0.02 -2.67
C SER A 32 15.61 -0.84 -3.93
N GLU A 33 16.53 -0.48 -4.84
CA GLU A 33 16.82 -1.26 -6.04
C GLU A 33 17.45 -2.63 -5.72
N ARG A 34 18.04 -2.77 -4.54
CA ARG A 34 18.71 -4.00 -4.08
C ARG A 34 17.78 -4.98 -3.37
N GLY A 35 16.49 -4.69 -3.33
CA GLY A 35 15.49 -5.42 -2.56
C GLY A 35 14.96 -4.58 -1.41
N LEU A 36 14.32 -5.23 -0.43
CA LEU A 36 13.52 -4.61 0.61
C LEU A 36 12.27 -3.91 0.03
N CYS A 37 11.24 -3.78 0.80
CA CYS A 37 10.06 -3.04 0.38
C CYS A 37 9.25 -2.57 1.60
N THR A 38 8.55 -1.45 1.43
CA THR A 38 7.76 -0.82 2.49
C THR A 38 6.70 -1.79 3.05
N THR A 39 6.07 -2.61 2.22
CA THR A 39 5.05 -3.57 2.66
C THR A 39 5.63 -4.69 3.53
N TYR A 40 6.83 -5.20 3.21
CA TYR A 40 7.53 -6.18 4.03
C TYR A 40 7.97 -5.58 5.37
N LEU A 41 8.53 -4.37 5.34
CA LEU A 41 8.90 -3.64 6.55
C LEU A 41 7.69 -3.45 7.46
N ALA A 42 6.52 -3.06 6.91
CA ALA A 42 5.29 -2.93 7.67
C ALA A 42 4.87 -4.24 8.34
N ALA A 43 4.95 -5.36 7.61
CA ALA A 43 4.62 -6.68 8.16
C ALA A 43 5.53 -7.06 9.33
N VAL A 44 6.84 -6.83 9.21
CA VAL A 44 7.81 -7.07 10.29
C VAL A 44 7.60 -6.10 11.46
N LEU A 45 7.30 -4.83 11.17
CA LEU A 45 7.05 -3.84 12.21
C LEU A 45 5.83 -4.20 13.06
N MET A 46 4.73 -4.60 12.45
CA MET A 46 3.54 -5.07 13.16
C MET A 46 3.85 -6.26 14.08
N GLU A 47 4.64 -7.23 13.61
CA GLU A 47 5.07 -8.36 14.45
C GLU A 47 5.94 -7.92 15.63
N ARG A 48 6.88 -6.98 15.40
CA ARG A 48 7.75 -6.45 16.47
C ARG A 48 7.02 -5.59 17.49
N LEU A 49 5.92 -4.98 17.09
CA LEU A 49 5.08 -4.18 17.97
C LEU A 49 4.05 -5.00 18.76
N ALA A 50 3.76 -6.24 18.36
CA ALA A 50 2.81 -7.10 19.05
C ALA A 50 3.05 -7.29 20.58
N PRO A 51 4.29 -7.29 21.10
CA PRO A 51 4.54 -7.30 22.55
C PRO A 51 4.20 -5.98 23.27
N TRP A 52 4.04 -4.88 22.52
CA TRP A 52 3.90 -3.52 23.04
C TRP A 52 2.51 -2.93 22.85
N GLY A 53 1.62 -3.65 22.15
CA GLY A 53 0.26 -3.20 21.90
C GLY A 53 -0.52 -4.14 20.99
N GLU A 54 -1.76 -3.79 20.76
CA GLU A 54 -2.68 -4.55 19.91
C GLU A 54 -2.96 -3.81 18.60
N ILE A 55 -2.76 -4.47 17.45
CA ILE A 55 -3.07 -3.90 16.14
C ILE A 55 -4.60 -3.82 15.98
N CYS A 56 -5.12 -2.65 15.68
CA CYS A 56 -6.55 -2.38 15.55
C CYS A 56 -6.98 -2.43 14.07
N GLY A 57 -7.82 -3.38 13.73
CA GLY A 57 -8.35 -3.52 12.37
C GLY A 57 -7.32 -3.98 11.34
N LEU A 58 -7.62 -3.77 10.07
CA LEU A 58 -6.72 -4.12 8.98
C LEU A 58 -5.71 -2.98 8.71
N PRO A 59 -4.44 -3.30 8.44
CA PRO A 59 -3.49 -2.31 7.96
C PRO A 59 -3.93 -1.78 6.58
N ARG A 60 -3.54 -0.54 6.28
CA ARG A 60 -3.90 0.18 5.07
C ARG A 60 -2.74 0.25 4.09
N LEU A 61 -3.02 -0.06 2.83
CA LEU A 61 -2.11 0.12 1.69
C LEU A 61 -2.65 1.26 0.82
N ILE A 62 -2.10 2.44 0.93
CA ILE A 62 -2.62 3.64 0.30
C ILE A 62 -1.85 3.93 -0.98
N ARG A 63 -2.56 3.87 -2.12
CA ARG A 63 -2.04 4.28 -3.42
C ARG A 63 -2.11 5.79 -3.53
N LEU A 64 -0.98 6.42 -3.77
CA LEU A 64 -0.82 7.86 -3.96
C LEU A 64 -0.86 8.21 -5.44
N ASN A 65 -0.73 9.49 -5.79
CA ASN A 65 -0.75 9.96 -7.17
C ASN A 65 0.23 9.15 -8.06
N PRO A 66 -0.25 8.50 -9.12
CA PRO A 66 0.58 7.66 -9.98
C PRO A 66 1.56 8.45 -10.87
N CYS A 67 1.38 9.77 -11.00
CA CYS A 67 2.20 10.64 -11.85
C CYS A 67 3.47 11.14 -11.15
N VAL A 68 3.67 10.83 -9.86
CA VAL A 68 4.89 11.22 -9.14
C VAL A 68 6.13 10.59 -9.80
N ARG A 69 7.15 11.42 -10.08
CA ARG A 69 8.37 11.00 -10.79
C ARG A 69 9.20 9.97 -9.99
N TYR A 70 9.34 10.20 -8.71
CA TYR A 70 10.15 9.36 -7.82
C TYR A 70 9.25 8.42 -7.04
N LYS A 71 8.95 7.28 -7.62
CA LYS A 71 8.18 6.21 -7.00
C LYS A 71 8.78 4.86 -7.35
N THR A 72 8.57 3.89 -6.50
CA THR A 72 8.80 2.48 -6.79
C THR A 72 7.45 1.82 -7.06
N ARG A 73 7.37 1.01 -8.10
CA ARG A 73 6.16 0.26 -8.45
C ARG A 73 4.87 1.10 -8.44
N GLY A 74 3.92 0.77 -7.55
CA GLY A 74 2.60 1.36 -7.53
C GLY A 74 2.42 2.61 -6.66
N ASN A 75 3.49 3.28 -6.21
CA ASN A 75 3.46 4.46 -5.34
C ASN A 75 2.53 4.27 -4.14
N ALA A 76 2.89 3.37 -3.22
CA ALA A 76 2.04 3.00 -2.09
C ALA A 76 2.73 3.24 -0.76
N ALA A 77 2.04 3.94 0.12
CA ALA A 77 2.39 4.12 1.52
C ALA A 77 1.55 3.19 2.42
N LEU A 78 2.03 2.91 3.61
CA LEU A 78 1.39 2.00 4.56
C LEU A 78 1.02 2.74 5.84
N ALA A 79 -0.14 2.38 6.43
CA ALA A 79 -0.47 2.76 7.79
C ALA A 79 -1.22 1.64 8.51
N PHE A 80 -1.12 1.63 9.84
CA PHE A 80 -1.91 0.78 10.72
C PHE A 80 -2.14 1.48 12.06
N SER A 81 -3.14 1.02 12.80
CA SER A 81 -3.44 1.52 14.14
C SER A 81 -2.98 0.51 15.17
N LEU A 82 -2.51 0.99 16.31
CA LEU A 82 -2.02 0.20 17.42
C LEU A 82 -2.52 0.81 18.75
N ASP A 83 -3.21 0.04 19.56
CA ASP A 83 -3.51 0.42 20.93
C ASP A 83 -2.36 0.04 21.86
N SER A 84 -1.78 0.99 22.57
CA SER A 84 -0.62 0.77 23.43
C SER A 84 -0.63 1.65 24.67
N GLU A 85 -0.15 1.10 25.77
CA GLU A 85 0.15 1.84 27.01
C GLU A 85 1.61 2.35 27.04
N GLN A 86 2.41 2.06 26.01
CA GLN A 86 3.84 2.33 25.97
C GLN A 86 4.27 3.10 24.71
N PRO A 87 3.79 4.34 24.51
CA PRO A 87 4.02 5.09 23.27
C PRO A 87 5.50 5.30 22.94
N ASP A 88 6.36 5.48 23.95
CA ASP A 88 7.80 5.67 23.72
C ASP A 88 8.50 4.40 23.25
N MET A 89 8.04 3.23 23.72
CA MET A 89 8.53 1.94 23.20
C MET A 89 8.09 1.71 21.77
N VAL A 90 6.84 2.04 21.45
CA VAL A 90 6.32 1.98 20.07
C VAL A 90 7.16 2.85 19.15
N LYS A 91 7.41 4.12 19.49
CA LYS A 91 8.27 5.05 18.73
C LYS A 91 9.68 4.48 18.53
N ARG A 92 10.26 3.91 19.60
CA ARG A 92 11.61 3.31 19.55
C ARG A 92 11.68 2.09 18.63
N VAL A 93 10.76 1.14 18.81
CA VAL A 93 10.70 -0.08 17.99
C VAL A 93 10.44 0.25 16.52
N ALA A 94 9.51 1.19 16.26
CA ALA A 94 9.23 1.62 14.89
C ALA A 94 10.44 2.25 14.22
N LEU A 95 11.12 3.16 14.91
CA LEU A 95 12.34 3.81 14.39
C LEU A 95 13.47 2.80 14.15
N GLN A 96 13.73 1.91 15.09
CA GLN A 96 14.75 0.87 14.97
C GLN A 96 14.44 -0.06 13.79
N THR A 97 13.21 -0.53 13.65
CA THR A 97 12.79 -1.40 12.55
C THR A 97 12.95 -0.71 11.19
N LEU A 98 12.57 0.57 11.10
CA LEU A 98 12.73 1.34 9.87
C LEU A 98 14.22 1.47 9.49
N LEU A 99 15.10 1.76 10.44
CA LEU A 99 16.54 1.88 10.18
C LEU A 99 17.19 0.55 9.79
N GLU A 100 16.77 -0.55 10.40
CA GLU A 100 17.30 -1.89 10.10
C GLU A 100 16.85 -2.40 8.72
N LEU A 101 15.62 -2.11 8.32
CA LEU A 101 14.98 -2.66 7.12
C LEU A 101 14.87 -1.65 5.97
N SER A 102 15.53 -0.50 6.04
CA SER A 102 15.64 0.46 4.94
C SER A 102 17.08 0.52 4.45
N ASP A 103 17.27 0.42 3.14
CA ASP A 103 18.59 0.62 2.54
C ASP A 103 18.91 2.10 2.36
N LEU A 104 19.40 2.74 3.41
CA LEU A 104 19.71 4.17 3.40
C LEU A 104 20.86 4.55 2.44
N SER A 105 21.63 3.58 1.93
CA SER A 105 22.65 3.83 0.90
C SER A 105 22.08 3.94 -0.51
N GLY A 106 20.85 3.45 -0.74
CA GLY A 106 20.15 3.56 -2.01
C GLY A 106 19.84 5.01 -2.37
N ALA A 107 20.20 5.46 -3.57
CA ALA A 107 20.04 6.87 -3.97
C ALA A 107 18.59 7.38 -3.85
N ASN A 108 17.64 6.53 -4.13
CA ASN A 108 16.22 6.84 -4.19
C ASN A 108 15.42 6.46 -2.93
N THR A 109 16.04 5.85 -1.94
CA THR A 109 15.41 5.49 -0.66
C THR A 109 15.45 6.68 0.30
N ASN A 110 14.31 7.24 0.67
CA ASN A 110 14.20 8.41 1.57
C ASN A 110 13.08 8.21 2.60
N PRO A 111 13.24 7.29 3.55
CA PRO A 111 12.17 6.83 4.44
C PRO A 111 11.53 7.95 5.23
N GLY A 112 10.20 7.80 5.42
CA GLY A 112 9.40 8.59 6.33
C GLY A 112 8.63 7.69 7.29
N LEU A 113 8.62 8.10 8.56
CA LEU A 113 7.84 7.50 9.64
C LEU A 113 7.05 8.60 10.33
N VAL A 114 5.74 8.41 10.44
CA VAL A 114 4.81 9.31 11.13
C VAL A 114 4.05 8.51 12.18
N ILE A 115 3.93 9.05 13.39
CA ILE A 115 3.13 8.45 14.47
C ILE A 115 2.26 9.55 15.06
N ALA A 116 0.95 9.40 14.93
CA ALA A 116 -0.05 10.32 15.45
C ALA A 116 -0.95 9.63 16.48
N GLU A 117 -1.43 10.37 17.46
CA GLU A 117 -2.38 9.91 18.48
C GLU A 117 -3.83 10.14 18.04
N GLU A 118 -4.04 11.02 17.07
CA GLU A 118 -5.33 11.28 16.44
C GLU A 118 -5.16 11.57 14.95
N VAL A 119 -6.24 11.45 14.18
CA VAL A 119 -6.29 11.80 12.76
C VAL A 119 -7.11 13.08 12.60
N THR A 120 -6.45 14.20 12.32
CA THR A 120 -7.11 15.51 12.18
C THR A 120 -7.72 15.71 10.78
N GLU A 121 -8.66 16.64 10.64
CA GLU A 121 -9.26 16.98 9.35
C GLU A 121 -8.21 17.50 8.34
N ARG A 122 -7.13 18.12 8.81
CA ARG A 122 -6.02 18.57 7.96
C ARG A 122 -5.23 17.40 7.39
N MET A 123 -5.02 16.35 8.19
CA MET A 123 -4.38 15.11 7.70
C MET A 123 -5.24 14.40 6.67
N LYS A 124 -6.56 14.37 6.85
CA LYS A 124 -7.51 13.82 5.87
C LYS A 124 -7.50 14.62 4.57
N ALA A 125 -7.49 15.95 4.66
CA ALA A 125 -7.35 16.83 3.49
C ALA A 125 -6.02 16.60 2.76
N PHE A 126 -4.93 16.42 3.51
CA PHE A 126 -3.61 16.09 2.96
C PHE A 126 -3.61 14.75 2.22
N TYR A 127 -4.27 13.73 2.77
CA TYR A 127 -4.47 12.45 2.06
C TYR A 127 -5.19 12.66 0.73
N CYS A 128 -6.30 13.38 0.71
CA CYS A 128 -7.06 13.66 -0.51
C CYS A 128 -6.18 14.33 -1.58
N SER A 129 -5.36 15.31 -1.18
CA SER A 129 -4.41 15.96 -2.09
C SER A 129 -3.30 15.02 -2.55
N ALA A 130 -2.71 14.21 -1.66
CA ALA A 130 -1.62 13.29 -1.99
C ALA A 130 -2.02 12.19 -2.99
N VAL A 131 -3.30 11.81 -3.01
CA VAL A 131 -3.86 10.86 -3.97
C VAL A 131 -4.05 11.49 -5.35
N ARG A 132 -4.33 12.78 -5.43
CA ARG A 132 -4.74 13.49 -6.65
C ARG A 132 -3.70 14.42 -7.22
N GLU A 133 -2.78 14.91 -6.39
CA GLU A 133 -1.81 15.95 -6.72
C GLU A 133 -0.38 15.53 -6.40
N ILE A 134 0.59 16.29 -6.88
CA ILE A 134 1.99 16.16 -6.53
C ILE A 134 2.30 17.13 -5.40
N LEU A 135 2.58 16.62 -4.22
CA LEU A 135 2.85 17.42 -3.02
C LEU A 135 4.36 17.62 -2.80
N SER A 136 4.72 18.71 -2.12
CA SER A 136 6.08 18.98 -1.69
C SER A 136 6.38 18.33 -0.32
N ILE A 137 7.65 18.09 -0.07
CA ILE A 137 8.11 17.59 1.25
C ILE A 137 7.86 18.66 2.32
N ASP A 138 8.02 19.93 1.97
CA ASP A 138 7.82 21.05 2.90
C ASP A 138 6.35 21.17 3.33
N ALA A 139 5.38 20.90 2.44
CA ALA A 139 3.96 20.85 2.82
C ALA A 139 3.68 19.76 3.86
N ALA A 140 4.30 18.57 3.71
CA ALA A 140 4.18 17.51 4.70
C ALA A 140 4.81 17.90 6.05
N ARG A 141 6.02 18.47 6.02
CA ARG A 141 6.72 18.92 7.25
C ARG A 141 5.95 20.01 7.98
N SER A 142 5.50 21.05 7.25
CA SER A 142 4.75 22.14 7.85
C SER A 142 3.50 21.62 8.56
N LEU A 143 2.75 20.71 7.95
CA LEU A 143 1.57 20.12 8.58
C LEU A 143 1.93 19.31 9.83
N LEU A 144 2.98 18.48 9.76
CA LEU A 144 3.43 17.67 10.90
C LEU A 144 3.88 18.55 12.07
N ASP A 145 4.62 19.64 11.80
CA ASP A 145 5.11 20.57 12.82
C ASP A 145 3.96 21.38 13.43
N GLU A 146 3.04 21.88 12.62
CA GLU A 146 1.88 22.69 13.07
C GLU A 146 0.89 21.89 13.91
N GLU A 147 0.70 20.59 13.61
CA GLU A 147 -0.16 19.67 14.37
C GLU A 147 0.59 19.02 15.55
N GLY A 148 1.90 19.28 15.72
CA GLY A 148 2.70 18.69 16.79
C GLY A 148 2.88 17.17 16.68
N ILE A 149 2.77 16.61 15.50
CA ILE A 149 2.82 15.15 15.24
C ILE A 149 4.27 14.67 15.30
N TRP A 150 4.49 13.53 15.96
CA TRP A 150 5.81 12.92 15.99
C TRP A 150 6.16 12.27 14.65
N TYR A 151 7.34 12.61 14.09
CA TYR A 151 7.80 12.03 12.84
C TYR A 151 9.32 11.90 12.75
N ARG A 152 9.80 11.08 11.83
CA ARG A 152 11.20 11.00 11.41
C ARG A 152 11.30 10.85 9.90
N GLY A 153 12.04 11.72 9.26
CA GLY A 153 12.38 11.66 7.84
C GLY A 153 13.88 11.48 7.65
N PHE A 154 14.27 10.58 6.76
CA PHE A 154 15.67 10.29 6.49
C PHE A 154 16.08 10.78 5.11
N LYS A 155 17.33 11.23 4.98
CA LYS A 155 17.90 11.82 3.77
C LYS A 155 17.06 13.05 3.36
N LYS A 156 16.36 12.99 2.21
CA LYS A 156 15.45 14.07 1.77
C LYS A 156 14.11 14.06 2.52
N GLY A 157 13.77 12.94 3.17
CA GLY A 157 12.51 12.79 3.91
C GLY A 157 11.26 12.71 3.04
N ARG A 158 11.40 12.31 1.77
CA ARG A 158 10.28 12.24 0.82
C ARG A 158 9.16 11.32 1.28
N GLY A 159 9.49 10.21 1.96
CA GLY A 159 8.52 9.29 2.53
C GLY A 159 7.57 9.91 3.57
N LEU A 160 7.87 11.10 4.09
CA LEU A 160 6.95 11.81 4.99
C LEU A 160 5.62 12.14 4.30
N ILE A 161 5.63 12.41 2.98
CA ILE A 161 4.42 12.68 2.21
C ILE A 161 3.48 11.47 2.27
N GLY A 162 3.99 10.29 1.91
CA GLY A 162 3.17 9.09 1.88
C GLY A 162 2.81 8.58 3.27
N ALA A 163 3.75 8.63 4.23
CA ALA A 163 3.49 8.22 5.61
C ALA A 163 2.37 9.06 6.26
N LEU A 164 2.41 10.39 6.10
CA LEU A 164 1.37 11.30 6.58
C LEU A 164 0.03 11.07 5.86
N ALA A 165 0.06 10.94 4.53
CA ALA A 165 -1.15 10.65 3.75
C ALA A 165 -1.79 9.31 4.15
N ALA A 166 -1.00 8.28 4.41
CA ALA A 166 -1.51 6.97 4.82
C ALA A 166 -2.15 7.00 6.21
N VAL A 167 -1.61 7.77 7.15
CA VAL A 167 -2.22 8.00 8.47
C VAL A 167 -3.55 8.76 8.32
N GLY A 168 -3.58 9.82 7.50
CA GLY A 168 -4.78 10.63 7.24
C GLY A 168 -5.83 9.96 6.36
N ALA A 169 -5.57 8.74 5.83
CA ALA A 169 -6.46 8.12 4.86
C ALA A 169 -7.84 7.78 5.45
N GLU A 170 -8.88 8.43 4.95
CA GLU A 170 -10.25 7.97 5.03
C GLU A 170 -10.57 7.17 3.76
N LEU A 171 -11.12 5.99 3.93
CA LEU A 171 -11.49 5.11 2.83
C LEU A 171 -13.01 4.99 2.79
N PRO A 172 -13.73 5.96 2.18
CA PRO A 172 -15.19 5.87 2.04
C PRO A 172 -15.60 4.72 1.11
N ASP A 173 -14.70 4.34 0.21
CA ASP A 173 -14.74 3.16 -0.64
C ASP A 173 -13.39 2.47 -0.60
N TRP A 174 -13.39 1.14 -0.55
CA TRP A 174 -12.16 0.36 -0.43
C TRP A 174 -12.26 -1.01 -1.09
N THR A 175 -11.11 -1.54 -1.37
CA THR A 175 -10.89 -2.92 -1.78
C THR A 175 -9.85 -3.56 -0.86
N TYR A 176 -9.40 -4.75 -1.19
CA TYR A 176 -8.41 -5.47 -0.40
C TYR A 176 -7.26 -5.95 -1.28
N GLU A 177 -6.06 -6.01 -0.69
CA GLU A 177 -4.89 -6.63 -1.31
C GLU A 177 -4.19 -7.53 -0.28
N LEU A 178 -4.14 -8.84 -0.54
CA LEU A 178 -3.32 -9.77 0.23
C LEU A 178 -1.94 -9.82 -0.41
N ILE A 179 -0.91 -9.51 0.36
CA ILE A 179 0.48 -9.61 -0.09
C ILE A 179 1.16 -10.75 0.65
N ALA A 180 1.68 -11.72 -0.12
CA ALA A 180 2.47 -12.84 0.38
C ALA A 180 3.97 -12.55 0.21
N TYR A 181 4.76 -12.95 1.20
CA TYR A 181 6.21 -12.71 1.23
C TYR A 181 7.00 -14.00 1.20
N ARG A 182 8.16 -13.92 0.55
CA ARG A 182 9.12 -15.00 0.41
C ARG A 182 9.96 -15.16 1.66
N GLN A 183 10.41 -16.38 1.90
CA GLN A 183 11.45 -16.63 2.92
C GLN A 183 12.73 -15.83 2.55
N PRO A 184 13.42 -15.22 3.53
CA PRO A 184 14.60 -14.37 3.28
C PRO A 184 15.69 -15.07 2.46
N GLY A 185 15.90 -16.36 2.65
CA GLY A 185 16.89 -17.15 1.88
C GLY A 185 16.54 -17.34 0.39
N ARG A 186 15.35 -16.90 -0.05
CA ARG A 186 14.91 -16.97 -1.44
C ARG A 186 14.89 -15.63 -2.16
N TRP A 187 15.20 -14.53 -1.47
CA TRP A 187 15.20 -13.21 -2.10
C TRP A 187 16.26 -13.15 -3.22
N GLY A 188 15.95 -12.45 -4.28
CA GLY A 188 16.81 -12.33 -5.46
C GLY A 188 16.88 -13.57 -6.35
N THR A 189 16.23 -14.70 -5.98
CA THR A 189 16.16 -15.89 -6.83
C THR A 189 14.87 -15.93 -7.66
N PRO A 190 14.79 -16.74 -8.72
CA PRO A 190 13.53 -16.93 -9.46
C PRO A 190 12.41 -17.41 -8.53
N ARG A 191 11.21 -16.84 -8.71
CA ARG A 191 10.00 -17.26 -7.96
C ARG A 191 9.44 -18.54 -8.54
N PHE A 192 9.02 -19.43 -7.64
CA PHE A 192 8.23 -20.60 -8.06
C PHE A 192 6.75 -20.37 -7.74
N ILE A 193 5.93 -20.30 -8.79
CA ILE A 193 4.47 -20.25 -8.71
C ILE A 193 3.93 -21.16 -9.81
N ASP A 194 3.07 -22.10 -9.43
CA ASP A 194 2.40 -22.98 -10.40
C ASP A 194 1.28 -22.21 -11.09
N HIS A 195 1.57 -21.73 -12.31
CA HIS A 195 0.66 -20.93 -13.11
C HIS A 195 -0.69 -21.62 -13.39
N SER A 196 -0.73 -22.95 -13.45
CA SER A 196 -2.00 -23.67 -13.67
C SER A 196 -2.97 -23.43 -12.53
N THR A 197 -2.45 -23.39 -11.29
CA THR A 197 -3.27 -23.13 -10.09
C THR A 197 -3.69 -21.65 -9.97
N VAL A 198 -2.94 -20.74 -10.57
CA VAL A 198 -3.35 -19.31 -10.64
C VAL A 198 -4.57 -19.15 -11.55
N TRP A 199 -4.58 -19.81 -12.70
CA TRP A 199 -5.75 -19.83 -13.59
C TRP A 199 -6.95 -20.49 -12.96
N GLU A 200 -6.75 -21.53 -12.15
CA GLU A 200 -7.83 -22.15 -11.37
C GLU A 200 -8.37 -21.22 -10.30
N ALA A 201 -7.49 -20.57 -9.54
CA ALA A 201 -7.88 -19.56 -8.54
C ALA A 201 -8.69 -18.43 -9.15
N ASP A 202 -8.26 -17.90 -10.30
CA ASP A 202 -8.99 -16.86 -11.03
C ASP A 202 -10.41 -17.33 -11.41
N ARG A 203 -10.55 -18.51 -12.01
CA ARG A 203 -11.88 -19.07 -12.34
C ARG A 203 -12.79 -19.28 -11.13
N LEU A 204 -12.22 -19.54 -9.95
CA LEU A 204 -12.96 -19.77 -8.71
C LEU A 204 -13.44 -18.48 -8.05
N THR A 205 -12.77 -17.36 -8.32
CA THR A 205 -12.94 -16.13 -7.53
C THR A 205 -13.27 -14.89 -8.35
N TYR A 206 -13.05 -14.89 -9.66
CA TYR A 206 -13.47 -13.80 -10.55
C TYR A 206 -15.00 -13.67 -10.58
N PRO A 207 -15.61 -12.45 -10.52
CA PRO A 207 -14.96 -11.14 -10.57
C PRO A 207 -14.63 -10.54 -9.18
N LEU A 208 -14.77 -11.29 -8.09
CA LEU A 208 -14.47 -10.81 -6.73
C LEU A 208 -12.97 -10.62 -6.46
N THR A 209 -12.12 -11.31 -7.23
CA THR A 209 -10.69 -11.04 -7.33
C THR A 209 -10.34 -10.66 -8.77
N TRP A 210 -9.29 -9.86 -8.96
CA TRP A 210 -8.85 -9.37 -10.27
C TRP A 210 -7.34 -9.16 -10.32
N ASP A 211 -6.80 -8.89 -11.53
CA ASP A 211 -5.38 -8.64 -11.79
C ASP A 211 -4.44 -9.78 -11.36
N THR A 212 -4.94 -11.01 -11.20
CA THR A 212 -4.09 -12.20 -11.05
C THR A 212 -3.60 -12.70 -12.40
N VAL A 213 -4.47 -12.62 -13.41
CA VAL A 213 -4.20 -13.01 -14.79
C VAL A 213 -4.61 -11.91 -15.77
N ASP A 214 -3.87 -11.79 -16.86
CA ASP A 214 -4.22 -10.98 -18.01
C ASP A 214 -4.95 -11.90 -19.02
N HIS A 215 -6.27 -11.83 -19.05
CA HIS A 215 -7.10 -12.66 -19.90
C HIS A 215 -6.85 -12.40 -21.41
N HIS A 216 -6.52 -11.16 -21.77
CA HIS A 216 -6.28 -10.78 -23.15
C HIS A 216 -4.97 -11.40 -23.69
N ASN A 217 -3.87 -11.25 -22.92
CA ASN A 217 -2.56 -11.78 -23.30
C ASN A 217 -2.29 -13.19 -22.74
N ARG A 218 -3.25 -13.79 -22.06
CA ARG A 218 -3.21 -15.15 -21.49
C ARG A 218 -1.97 -15.40 -20.64
N ARG A 219 -1.67 -14.48 -19.72
CA ARG A 219 -0.49 -14.56 -18.82
C ARG A 219 -0.83 -14.26 -17.37
N VAL A 220 -0.06 -14.83 -16.48
CA VAL A 220 -0.09 -14.52 -15.03
C VAL A 220 0.64 -13.21 -14.79
N VAL A 221 0.06 -12.27 -14.03
CA VAL A 221 0.58 -10.90 -13.85
C VAL A 221 0.71 -10.42 -12.41
N PHE A 222 0.25 -11.17 -11.43
CA PHE A 222 0.14 -10.76 -10.03
C PHE A 222 1.44 -10.83 -9.20
N ALA A 223 2.51 -11.39 -9.76
CA ALA A 223 3.82 -11.47 -9.13
C ALA A 223 4.77 -10.38 -9.64
N PRO A 224 5.55 -9.70 -8.77
CA PRO A 224 6.50 -8.70 -9.20
C PRO A 224 7.70 -9.33 -9.91
N HIS A 225 8.35 -8.55 -10.81
CA HIS A 225 9.56 -8.97 -11.51
C HIS A 225 10.86 -8.58 -10.79
N SER A 226 10.75 -7.77 -9.72
CA SER A 226 11.90 -7.31 -8.93
C SER A 226 12.38 -8.34 -7.92
N ALA A 227 13.59 -8.15 -7.41
CA ALA A 227 14.23 -9.00 -6.39
C ALA A 227 13.70 -8.74 -4.96
N ASP A 228 12.56 -8.08 -4.81
CA ASP A 228 11.97 -7.75 -3.52
C ASP A 228 11.39 -8.99 -2.79
N PRO A 229 11.11 -8.87 -1.48
CA PRO A 229 10.59 -9.99 -0.68
C PRO A 229 9.16 -10.40 -1.03
N VAL A 230 8.43 -9.64 -1.82
CA VAL A 230 7.05 -9.99 -2.22
C VAL A 230 7.05 -11.20 -3.13
N LEU A 231 6.27 -12.22 -2.81
CA LEU A 231 6.04 -13.38 -3.66
C LEU A 231 4.98 -13.06 -4.71
N PHE A 232 3.81 -12.62 -4.26
CA PHE A 232 2.70 -12.14 -5.10
C PHE A 232 1.71 -11.31 -4.29
N GLY A 233 0.81 -10.58 -5.00
CA GLY A 233 -0.31 -9.86 -4.41
C GLY A 233 -1.64 -10.26 -5.05
N ILE A 234 -2.68 -10.52 -4.25
CA ILE A 234 -4.03 -10.84 -4.71
C ILE A 234 -4.96 -9.70 -4.34
N ARG A 235 -5.62 -9.12 -5.33
CA ARG A 235 -6.56 -7.99 -5.17
C ARG A 235 -7.99 -8.45 -5.32
N GLY A 236 -8.89 -7.81 -4.59
CA GLY A 236 -10.31 -8.13 -4.70
C GLY A 236 -11.20 -7.21 -3.87
N SER A 237 -12.51 -7.32 -4.12
CA SER A 237 -13.55 -6.63 -3.34
C SER A 237 -14.02 -7.43 -2.11
N ASP A 238 -13.69 -8.72 -2.04
CA ASP A 238 -14.13 -9.63 -0.99
C ASP A 238 -12.95 -10.36 -0.36
N PRO A 239 -12.70 -10.20 0.96
CA PRO A 239 -11.58 -10.83 1.63
C PRO A 239 -11.68 -12.36 1.69
N THR A 240 -12.90 -12.92 1.62
CA THR A 240 -13.14 -14.38 1.59
C THR A 240 -12.72 -14.95 0.23
N ALA A 241 -13.08 -14.26 -0.86
CA ALA A 241 -12.65 -14.64 -2.20
C ALA A 241 -11.12 -14.55 -2.35
N ILE A 242 -10.48 -13.51 -1.81
CA ILE A 242 -9.01 -13.36 -1.79
C ILE A 242 -8.36 -14.53 -1.04
N ARG A 243 -8.86 -14.90 0.12
CA ARG A 243 -8.36 -16.04 0.89
C ARG A 243 -8.50 -17.34 0.10
N ARG A 244 -9.66 -17.57 -0.52
CA ARG A 244 -9.91 -18.74 -1.36
C ARG A 244 -8.94 -18.81 -2.55
N ALA A 245 -8.67 -17.68 -3.20
CA ALA A 245 -7.67 -17.61 -4.26
C ALA A 245 -6.26 -17.93 -3.73
N PHE A 246 -5.88 -17.38 -2.58
CA PHE A 246 -4.59 -17.65 -1.94
C PHE A 246 -4.39 -19.13 -1.60
N GLU A 247 -5.41 -19.79 -1.06
CA GLU A 247 -5.37 -21.19 -0.70
C GLU A 247 -5.30 -22.14 -1.91
N ALA A 248 -5.88 -21.73 -3.05
CA ALA A 248 -5.84 -22.48 -4.30
C ALA A 248 -4.50 -22.41 -5.02
N ILE A 249 -3.71 -21.34 -4.82
CA ILE A 249 -2.44 -21.13 -5.51
C ILE A 249 -1.32 -21.94 -4.88
N ARG A 250 -0.64 -22.77 -5.68
CA ARG A 250 0.58 -23.47 -5.30
C ARG A 250 1.81 -22.67 -5.67
N SER A 251 2.68 -22.46 -4.69
CA SER A 251 3.92 -21.70 -4.84
C SER A 251 5.03 -22.26 -3.96
N GLU A 252 6.21 -21.64 -4.03
CA GLU A 252 7.22 -21.82 -3.00
C GLU A 252 6.66 -21.49 -1.60
N PRO A 253 7.31 -21.94 -0.50
CA PRO A 253 6.84 -21.66 0.83
C PRO A 253 6.71 -20.17 1.12
N VAL A 254 5.54 -19.76 1.61
CA VAL A 254 5.26 -18.41 2.06
C VAL A 254 5.83 -18.23 3.46
N ASP A 255 6.61 -17.16 3.68
CA ASP A 255 7.12 -16.79 5.01
C ASP A 255 6.01 -16.19 5.87
N ARG A 256 5.33 -15.18 5.33
CA ARG A 256 4.20 -14.46 5.93
C ARG A 256 3.30 -13.89 4.86
N TYR A 257 2.11 -13.47 5.25
CA TYR A 257 1.23 -12.66 4.39
C TYR A 257 0.44 -11.67 5.23
N VAL A 258 0.02 -10.57 4.59
CA VAL A 258 -0.81 -9.54 5.20
C VAL A 258 -1.95 -9.19 4.26
N LEU A 259 -3.15 -9.08 4.83
CA LEU A 259 -4.33 -8.56 4.13
C LEU A 259 -4.45 -7.08 4.45
N TYR A 260 -4.41 -6.25 3.42
CA TYR A 260 -4.55 -4.80 3.52
C TYR A 260 -5.92 -4.33 3.03
N GLN A 261 -6.44 -3.29 3.67
CA GLN A 261 -7.47 -2.44 3.12
C GLN A 261 -6.82 -1.37 2.25
N THR A 262 -7.36 -1.07 1.06
CA THR A 262 -6.70 -0.20 0.09
C THR A 262 -7.69 0.64 -0.73
N ASN A 263 -7.24 1.80 -1.21
CA ASN A 263 -7.95 2.58 -2.22
C ASN A 263 -7.63 2.14 -3.66
N GLN A 264 -6.93 1.03 -3.86
CA GLN A 264 -6.65 0.47 -5.18
C GLN A 264 -7.94 -0.03 -5.84
N GLY A 265 -8.19 0.39 -7.09
CA GLY A 265 -9.41 0.00 -7.83
C GLY A 265 -10.67 0.76 -7.41
N THR A 266 -10.53 1.83 -6.62
CA THR A 266 -11.58 2.79 -6.31
C THR A 266 -11.43 4.07 -7.15
N ASP A 267 -12.42 4.96 -7.04
CA ASP A 267 -12.40 6.28 -7.71
C ASP A 267 -11.62 7.37 -6.92
N ALA A 268 -10.86 7.00 -5.89
CA ALA A 268 -10.16 7.96 -5.02
C ALA A 268 -9.26 8.95 -5.76
N HIS A 269 -8.64 8.50 -6.88
CA HIS A 269 -7.76 9.30 -7.73
C HIS A 269 -8.49 10.19 -8.73
N ILE A 270 -9.80 10.00 -8.93
CA ILE A 270 -10.55 10.61 -10.00
C ILE A 270 -11.24 11.88 -9.52
N LEU A 271 -10.96 12.98 -10.20
CA LEU A 271 -11.63 14.27 -10.00
C LEU A 271 -12.78 14.43 -11.00
N PRO A 272 -13.88 15.09 -10.62
CA PRO A 272 -14.81 15.61 -11.62
C PRO A 272 -14.11 16.67 -12.47
N GLY A 273 -14.31 16.64 -13.78
CA GLY A 273 -13.67 17.58 -14.68
C GLY A 273 -14.56 18.08 -15.80
N GLU A 274 -14.18 19.22 -16.37
CA GLU A 274 -14.77 19.79 -17.56
C GLU A 274 -13.76 19.71 -18.71
N ILE A 275 -14.24 19.46 -19.92
CA ILE A 275 -13.42 19.47 -21.13
C ILE A 275 -12.78 20.86 -21.29
N GLY A 276 -11.44 20.89 -21.48
CA GLY A 276 -10.66 22.12 -21.55
C GLY A 276 -10.23 22.72 -20.20
N ARG A 277 -10.62 22.08 -19.06
CA ARG A 277 -10.22 22.50 -17.71
C ARG A 277 -9.59 21.34 -16.94
N VAL A 278 -8.56 20.75 -17.51
CA VAL A 278 -7.80 19.65 -16.92
C VAL A 278 -6.37 20.08 -16.64
N SER A 279 -5.81 19.57 -15.55
CA SER A 279 -4.41 19.84 -15.18
C SER A 279 -3.55 18.59 -15.44
N GLU A 280 -2.27 18.81 -15.69
CA GLU A 280 -1.30 17.70 -15.78
C GLU A 280 -1.20 16.94 -14.46
N SER A 281 -0.85 15.66 -14.56
CA SER A 281 -0.61 14.79 -13.41
C SER A 281 -1.84 14.51 -12.52
N GLN A 282 -3.04 14.75 -13.03
CA GLN A 282 -4.31 14.44 -12.37
C GLN A 282 -5.18 13.54 -13.25
N SER A 283 -6.09 12.78 -12.62
CA SER A 283 -7.05 11.92 -13.30
C SER A 283 -8.45 12.50 -13.21
N TYR A 284 -9.18 12.55 -14.32
CA TYR A 284 -10.50 13.17 -14.40
C TYR A 284 -11.55 12.25 -14.97
N ARG A 285 -12.78 12.36 -14.46
CA ARG A 285 -13.96 11.85 -15.11
C ARG A 285 -14.55 12.97 -15.97
N LEU A 286 -14.52 12.77 -17.30
CA LEU A 286 -15.05 13.71 -18.28
C LEU A 286 -16.30 13.14 -18.93
N HIS A 287 -17.24 14.01 -19.28
CA HIS A 287 -18.43 13.68 -20.06
C HIS A 287 -18.46 14.49 -21.35
N GLY A 288 -18.75 13.87 -22.48
CA GLY A 288 -18.81 14.52 -23.77
C GLY A 288 -19.32 13.59 -24.86
N PHE A 289 -19.36 14.12 -26.10
CA PHE A 289 -19.72 13.34 -27.28
C PHE A 289 -18.45 13.03 -28.07
N VAL A 290 -18.29 11.76 -28.45
CA VAL A 290 -17.18 11.37 -29.33
C VAL A 290 -17.41 11.99 -30.70
N ALA A 291 -16.51 12.93 -31.10
CA ALA A 291 -16.65 13.74 -32.31
C ALA A 291 -16.25 12.98 -33.61
N GLY A 292 -15.68 11.78 -33.47
CA GLY A 292 -15.26 10.99 -34.65
C GLY A 292 -14.70 9.61 -34.27
N PRO A 293 -14.38 8.77 -35.23
CA PRO A 293 -13.87 7.43 -34.98
C PRO A 293 -12.47 7.49 -34.32
N ALA A 294 -12.19 6.48 -33.50
CA ALA A 294 -10.85 6.29 -32.93
C ALA A 294 -9.81 6.04 -34.05
N ARG A 295 -8.66 6.68 -33.97
CA ARG A 295 -7.53 6.51 -34.88
C ARG A 295 -6.39 5.78 -34.18
N ALA A 296 -5.93 4.69 -34.77
CA ALA A 296 -4.73 4.02 -34.29
C ALA A 296 -3.47 4.80 -34.72
N ILE A 297 -2.51 4.91 -33.81
CA ILE A 297 -1.20 5.50 -34.11
C ILE A 297 -0.09 4.47 -33.85
N PRO A 298 1.15 4.69 -34.38
CA PRO A 298 2.30 3.86 -34.07
C PRO A 298 2.47 3.69 -32.55
N GLY A 299 2.70 2.44 -32.08
CA GLY A 299 2.76 2.10 -30.67
C GLY A 299 1.48 1.50 -30.09
N GLY A 300 0.41 1.32 -30.91
CA GLY A 300 -0.82 0.64 -30.52
C GLY A 300 -1.80 1.51 -29.73
N HIS A 301 -1.55 2.82 -29.60
CA HIS A 301 -2.47 3.73 -28.94
C HIS A 301 -3.64 4.11 -29.87
N LEU A 302 -4.81 4.29 -29.26
CA LEU A 302 -6.02 4.78 -29.93
C LEU A 302 -6.29 6.22 -29.51
N PHE A 303 -6.49 7.10 -30.47
CA PHE A 303 -6.89 8.49 -30.26
C PHE A 303 -8.30 8.74 -30.74
N PHE A 304 -9.07 9.46 -29.98
CA PHE A 304 -10.37 9.96 -30.36
C PHE A 304 -10.55 11.37 -29.77
N THR A 305 -11.46 12.12 -30.34
CA THR A 305 -11.81 13.47 -29.86
C THR A 305 -13.13 13.37 -29.10
N LEU A 306 -13.12 13.89 -27.87
CA LEU A 306 -14.29 14.01 -27.02
C LEU A 306 -14.79 15.45 -27.08
#